data_0ccc37a876df428519de7513e4676502
#
_entry.id   0ccc37a876df428519de7513e4676502
#
_cell.length_a   1.000
_cell.length_b   1.000
_cell.length_c   1.000
_cell.angle_alpha   90.00
_cell.angle_beta   90.00
_cell.angle_gamma   90.00
#
_symmetry.space_group_name_H-M   'P 1'
#
loop_
_entity.id
_entity.type
_entity.pdbx_description
1 polymer ?
#
loop_
_entity_poly.entity_id
_entity_poly.type
_entity_poly.pdbx_seq_one_letter_code
_entity_poly.pdbx_strand_id
1 'polypeptide(L)'
;MECERAEKLIQSYVQDKMPEKEMEEFIHHVRNCPSCYDELETYFIIRRAALALDDDDKQSYNLKGLLERDLREKERQILQKGAETWFFSVLILILTILLILFTLNYLEFVEIPWLKGLF
;
A
#
# COMPACT_ATOMS: atom_id res chain seq x y z
N MET A 1 -18.51 -3.43 -2.94
CA MET A 1 -18.27 -4.89 -2.81
C MET A 1 -19.48 -5.53 -2.15
N GLU A 2 -19.96 -6.62 -2.65
CA GLU A 2 -21.06 -7.37 -2.05
C GLU A 2 -20.54 -8.34 -0.98
N CYS A 3 -21.36 -8.64 0.03
CA CYS A 3 -21.00 -9.55 1.13
C CYS A 3 -20.58 -10.94 0.64
N GLU A 4 -21.24 -11.45 -0.38
CA GLU A 4 -20.92 -12.75 -0.98
C GLU A 4 -19.48 -12.78 -1.54
N ARG A 5 -19.06 -11.72 -2.21
CA ARG A 5 -17.69 -11.58 -2.70
C ARG A 5 -16.69 -11.42 -1.55
N ALA A 6 -17.06 -10.66 -0.52
CA ALA A 6 -16.23 -10.49 0.67
C ALA A 6 -16.00 -11.82 1.40
N GLU A 7 -17.01 -12.66 1.53
CA GLU A 7 -16.87 -13.99 2.11
C GLU A 7 -15.86 -14.86 1.37
N LYS A 8 -15.86 -14.81 0.05
CA LYS A 8 -14.88 -15.55 -0.78
C LYS A 8 -13.46 -15.03 -0.59
N LEU A 9 -13.31 -13.73 -0.33
CA LEU A 9 -12.01 -13.09 -0.14
C LEU A 9 -11.43 -13.26 1.27
N ILE A 10 -12.25 -13.64 2.25
CA ILE A 10 -11.81 -13.85 3.63
C ILE A 10 -10.66 -14.86 3.69
N GLN A 11 -10.75 -15.97 2.98
CA GLN A 11 -9.69 -16.97 2.96
C GLN A 11 -8.40 -16.44 2.37
N SER A 12 -8.48 -15.69 1.29
CA SER A 12 -7.32 -15.07 0.66
C SER A 12 -6.65 -14.05 1.60
N TYR A 13 -7.45 -13.30 2.35
CA TYR A 13 -6.95 -12.36 3.35
C TYR A 13 -6.20 -13.09 4.47
N VAL A 14 -6.81 -14.12 5.04
CA VAL A 14 -6.25 -14.89 6.17
C VAL A 14 -4.96 -15.60 5.78
N GLN A 15 -4.83 -16.02 4.52
CA GLN A 15 -3.62 -16.67 3.98
C GLN A 15 -2.55 -15.70 3.47
N ASP A 16 -2.77 -14.39 3.58
CA ASP A 16 -1.88 -13.34 3.06
C ASP A 16 -1.62 -13.43 1.55
N LYS A 17 -2.60 -13.90 0.79
CA LYS A 17 -2.53 -14.08 -0.67
C LYS A 17 -3.41 -13.11 -1.45
N MET A 18 -3.98 -12.12 -0.80
CA MET A 18 -4.88 -11.17 -1.46
C MET A 18 -4.11 -10.11 -2.26
N PRO A 19 -4.49 -9.85 -3.53
CA PRO A 19 -3.93 -8.74 -4.30
C PRO A 19 -4.24 -7.39 -3.66
N GLU A 20 -3.33 -6.44 -3.81
CA GLU A 20 -3.43 -5.12 -3.18
C GLU A 20 -4.68 -4.33 -3.60
N LYS A 21 -5.09 -4.45 -4.87
CA LYS A 21 -6.30 -3.78 -5.39
C LYS A 21 -7.58 -4.27 -4.70
N GLU A 22 -7.68 -5.56 -4.48
CA GLU A 22 -8.82 -6.16 -3.78
C GLU A 22 -8.76 -5.90 -2.27
N MET A 23 -7.56 -5.79 -1.72
CA MET A 23 -7.32 -5.54 -0.29
C MET A 23 -8.00 -4.25 0.18
N GLU A 24 -7.85 -3.15 -0.54
CA GLU A 24 -8.44 -1.87 -0.18
C GLU A 24 -9.97 -1.93 -0.15
N GLU A 25 -10.58 -2.47 -1.19
CA GLU A 25 -12.03 -2.66 -1.27
C GLU A 25 -12.54 -3.60 -0.17
N PHE A 26 -11.83 -4.68 0.07
CA PHE A 26 -12.17 -5.67 1.10
C PHE A 26 -12.14 -5.06 2.50
N ILE A 27 -11.08 -4.34 2.85
CA ILE A 27 -10.96 -3.67 4.16
C ILE A 27 -12.07 -2.65 4.34
N HIS A 28 -12.35 -1.85 3.32
CA HIS A 28 -13.44 -0.86 3.37
C HIS A 28 -14.80 -1.52 3.61
N HIS A 29 -15.09 -2.61 2.92
CA HIS A 29 -16.33 -3.36 3.11
C HIS A 29 -16.45 -3.94 4.52
N VAL A 30 -15.41 -4.60 5.00
CA VAL A 30 -15.37 -5.24 6.31
C VAL A 30 -15.56 -4.23 7.45
N ARG A 31 -14.98 -3.04 7.33
CA ARG A 31 -15.16 -1.98 8.33
C ARG A 31 -16.58 -1.42 8.36
N ASN A 32 -17.31 -1.49 7.26
CA ASN A 32 -18.69 -0.99 7.15
C ASN A 32 -19.75 -2.07 7.24
N CYS A 33 -19.37 -3.33 7.31
CA CYS A 33 -20.28 -4.46 7.44
C CYS A 33 -19.94 -5.31 8.67
N PRO A 34 -20.69 -5.18 9.78
CA PRO A 34 -20.43 -5.93 11.02
C PRO A 34 -20.46 -7.44 10.83
N SER A 35 -21.36 -7.93 9.99
CA SER A 35 -21.49 -9.36 9.69
C SER A 35 -20.23 -9.93 9.04
N CYS A 36 -19.69 -9.27 8.03
CA CYS A 36 -18.46 -9.68 7.36
C CYS A 36 -17.23 -9.53 8.27
N TYR A 37 -17.23 -8.51 9.13
CA TYR A 37 -16.17 -8.31 10.12
C TYR A 37 -16.12 -9.47 11.12
N ASP A 38 -17.26 -9.86 11.69
CA ASP A 38 -17.36 -10.98 12.63
C ASP A 38 -16.91 -12.30 12.00
N GLU A 39 -17.28 -12.53 10.77
CA GLU A 39 -16.87 -13.71 10.03
C GLU A 39 -15.36 -13.72 9.77
N LEU A 40 -14.81 -12.61 9.34
CA LEU A 40 -13.36 -12.44 9.17
C LEU A 40 -12.61 -12.64 10.49
N GLU A 41 -13.09 -12.09 11.58
CA GLU A 41 -12.51 -12.25 12.91
C GLU A 41 -12.45 -13.72 13.33
N THR A 42 -13.52 -14.47 13.09
CA THR A 42 -13.58 -15.90 13.39
C THR A 42 -12.52 -16.69 12.63
N TYR A 43 -12.43 -16.51 11.33
CA TYR A 43 -11.43 -17.19 10.51
C TYR A 43 -10.01 -16.78 10.84
N PHE A 44 -9.80 -15.50 11.13
CA PHE A 44 -8.49 -14.96 11.53
C PHE A 44 -8.00 -15.59 12.85
N ILE A 45 -8.87 -15.69 13.84
CA ILE A 45 -8.55 -16.30 15.14
C ILE A 45 -8.21 -17.77 14.95
N ILE A 46 -9.00 -18.51 14.19
CA ILE A 46 -8.75 -19.92 13.90
C ILE A 46 -7.38 -20.11 13.24
N ARG A 47 -7.05 -19.28 12.27
CA ARG A 47 -5.76 -19.33 11.57
C ARG A 47 -4.59 -19.04 12.50
N ARG A 48 -4.70 -18.01 13.33
CA ARG A 48 -3.67 -17.64 14.31
C ARG A 48 -3.50 -18.73 15.39
N ALA A 49 -4.59 -19.30 15.86
CA ALA A 49 -4.55 -20.41 16.82
C ALA A 49 -3.85 -21.64 16.22
N ALA A 50 -4.14 -21.99 14.97
CA ALA A 50 -3.48 -23.08 14.27
C ALA A 50 -1.97 -22.86 14.13
N LEU A 51 -1.54 -21.64 13.79
CA LEU A 51 -0.13 -21.27 13.69
C LEU A 51 0.57 -21.27 15.05
N ALA A 52 -0.13 -20.88 16.11
CA ALA A 52 0.42 -20.88 17.47
C ALA A 52 0.63 -22.28 18.03
N LEU A 53 -0.11 -23.28 17.55
CA LEU A 53 0.11 -24.68 17.92
C LEU A 53 1.40 -25.26 17.33
N ASP A 54 1.82 -24.76 16.18
CA ASP A 54 3.08 -25.14 15.55
C ASP A 54 4.30 -24.44 16.16
N ASP A 55 4.08 -23.33 16.85
CA ASP A 55 5.13 -22.55 17.52
C ASP A 55 5.00 -22.74 19.03
N ASP A 56 6.07 -23.27 19.66
CA ASP A 56 6.14 -23.52 21.12
C ASP A 56 6.10 -22.23 21.98
N ASP A 57 5.91 -21.10 21.35
CA ASP A 57 5.89 -19.80 22.03
C ASP A 57 4.51 -19.55 22.66
N LYS A 58 4.43 -19.86 23.94
CA LYS A 58 3.26 -19.68 24.81
C LYS A 58 2.96 -18.21 25.11
N GLN A 59 3.00 -17.36 24.10
CA GLN A 59 2.55 -15.99 24.32
C GLN A 59 1.03 -15.96 24.35
N SER A 60 0.50 -15.52 25.47
CA SER A 60 -0.91 -15.20 25.64
C SER A 60 -1.30 -14.06 24.70
N TYR A 61 -1.68 -14.41 23.48
CA TYR A 61 -2.13 -13.43 22.51
C TYR A 61 -3.50 -12.88 22.91
N ASN A 62 -3.61 -11.57 22.97
CA ASN A 62 -4.90 -10.91 23.03
C ASN A 62 -5.57 -11.00 21.65
N LEU A 63 -6.32 -12.09 21.43
CA LEU A 63 -6.91 -12.42 20.15
C LEU A 63 -7.88 -11.35 19.61
N LYS A 64 -8.52 -10.59 20.49
CA LYS A 64 -9.47 -9.53 20.09
C LYS A 64 -8.81 -8.33 19.42
N GLY A 65 -7.56 -8.03 19.76
CA GLY A 65 -6.83 -6.90 19.19
C GLY A 65 -6.00 -7.23 17.96
N LEU A 66 -5.77 -8.52 17.68
CA LEU A 66 -4.89 -8.94 16.59
C LEU A 66 -5.42 -8.60 15.20
N LEU A 67 -6.70 -8.83 14.96
CA LEU A 67 -7.32 -8.51 13.67
C LEU A 67 -7.28 -7.01 13.40
N GLU A 68 -7.62 -6.20 14.40
CA GLU A 68 -7.62 -4.74 14.26
C GLU A 68 -6.21 -4.20 13.97
N ARG A 69 -5.19 -4.75 14.62
CA ARG A 69 -3.79 -4.42 14.32
C ARG A 69 -3.40 -4.80 12.91
N ASP A 70 -3.79 -5.98 12.46
CA ASP A 70 -3.48 -6.47 11.13
C ASP A 70 -4.14 -5.61 10.04
N LEU A 71 -5.41 -5.25 10.22
CA LEU A 71 -6.13 -4.34 9.33
C LEU A 71 -5.47 -2.96 9.27
N ARG A 72 -5.10 -2.38 10.40
CA ARG A 72 -4.42 -1.08 10.46
C ARG A 72 -3.06 -1.11 9.79
N GLU A 73 -2.31 -2.17 9.99
CA GLU A 73 -1.01 -2.35 9.36
C GLU A 73 -1.14 -2.42 7.84
N LYS A 74 -2.10 -3.19 7.33
CA LYS A 74 -2.37 -3.29 5.89
C LYS A 74 -2.86 -1.97 5.28
N GLU A 75 -3.74 -1.24 5.97
CA GLU A 75 -4.14 0.11 5.56
C GLU A 75 -2.95 1.07 5.50
N ARG A 76 -2.05 1.01 6.47
CA ARG A 76 -0.83 1.82 6.48
C ARG A 76 0.08 1.50 5.30
N GLN A 77 0.26 0.22 4.99
CA GLN A 77 1.07 -0.21 3.85
C GLN A 77 0.50 0.30 2.52
N ILE A 78 -0.81 0.26 2.33
CA ILE A 78 -1.48 0.79 1.14
C ILE A 78 -1.24 2.29 1.00
N LEU A 79 -1.39 3.05 2.10
CA LEU A 79 -1.16 4.49 2.11
C LEU A 79 0.30 4.84 1.85
N GLN A 80 1.24 4.08 2.41
CA GLN A 80 2.68 4.31 2.21
C GLN A 80 3.09 4.11 0.76
N LYS A 81 2.60 3.06 0.11
CA LYS A 81 2.91 2.80 -1.30
C LYS A 81 2.43 3.93 -2.22
N GLY A 82 1.23 4.44 -1.98
CA GLY A 82 0.71 5.59 -2.72
C GLY A 82 1.56 6.84 -2.53
N ALA A 83 2.00 7.13 -1.31
CA ALA A 83 2.85 8.26 -0.98
C ALA A 83 4.26 8.12 -1.58
N GLU A 84 4.80 6.92 -1.57
CA GLU A 84 6.14 6.62 -2.11
C GLU A 84 6.21 6.88 -3.62
N THR A 85 5.25 6.38 -4.38
CA THR A 85 5.19 6.60 -5.83
C THR A 85 5.03 8.08 -6.18
N TRP A 86 4.22 8.81 -5.44
CA TRP A 86 4.05 10.25 -5.60
C TRP A 86 5.35 11.01 -5.33
N PHE A 87 6.06 10.65 -4.27
CA PHE A 87 7.34 11.25 -3.89
C PHE A 87 8.40 11.09 -4.98
N PHE A 88 8.56 9.87 -5.51
CA PHE A 88 9.47 9.61 -6.60
C PHE A 88 9.12 10.37 -7.88
N SER A 89 7.83 10.49 -8.20
CA SER A 89 7.37 11.27 -9.35
C SER A 89 7.74 12.74 -9.23
N VAL A 90 7.51 13.34 -8.07
CA VAL A 90 7.87 14.74 -7.79
C VAL A 90 9.40 14.93 -7.84
N LEU A 91 10.16 14.00 -7.30
CA LEU A 91 11.62 14.04 -7.32
C LEU A 91 12.18 14.04 -8.74
N ILE A 92 11.66 13.16 -9.60
CA ILE A 92 12.06 13.09 -11.02
C ILE A 92 11.73 14.39 -11.72
N LEU A 93 10.56 14.97 -11.47
CA LEU A 93 10.15 16.24 -12.07
C LEU A 93 11.08 17.39 -11.66
N ILE A 94 11.47 17.47 -10.40
CA ILE A 94 12.43 18.48 -9.92
C ILE A 94 13.79 18.29 -10.59
N LEU A 95 14.28 17.06 -10.69
CA LEU A 95 15.57 16.76 -11.32
C LEU A 95 15.55 17.15 -12.82
N THR A 96 14.46 16.87 -13.53
CA THR A 96 14.34 17.26 -14.95
C THR A 96 14.35 18.78 -15.13
N ILE A 97 13.64 19.53 -14.26
CA ILE A 97 13.64 21.00 -14.30
C ILE A 97 15.05 21.55 -14.03
N LEU A 98 15.74 21.04 -13.02
CA LEU A 98 17.12 21.44 -12.71
C LEU A 98 18.08 21.18 -13.88
N LEU A 99 17.91 20.04 -14.53
CA LEU A 99 18.73 19.67 -15.67
C LEU A 99 18.49 20.60 -16.86
N ILE A 100 17.23 20.95 -17.14
CA ILE A 100 16.87 21.94 -18.18
C ILE A 100 17.46 23.30 -17.86
N LEU A 101 17.33 23.79 -16.62
CA LEU A 101 17.89 25.08 -16.21
C LEU A 101 19.44 25.09 -16.33
N PHE A 102 20.05 23.97 -15.96
CA PHE A 102 21.50 23.83 -16.09
C PHE A 102 21.95 23.86 -17.56
N THR A 103 21.25 23.15 -18.43
CA THR A 103 21.55 23.16 -19.87
C THR A 103 21.34 24.53 -20.50
N LEU A 104 20.27 25.24 -20.13
CA LEU A 104 20.03 26.59 -20.62
C LEU A 104 21.12 27.57 -20.17
N ASN A 105 21.52 27.50 -18.90
CA ASN A 105 22.60 28.33 -18.36
C ASN A 105 23.95 28.00 -19.05
N TYR A 106 24.19 26.71 -19.31
CA TYR A 106 25.40 26.27 -20.03
C TYR A 106 25.41 26.79 -21.48
N LEU A 107 24.27 26.77 -22.17
CA LEU A 107 24.13 27.29 -23.52
C LEU A 107 24.29 28.84 -23.60
N GLU A 108 23.82 29.56 -22.58
CA GLU A 108 24.07 31.01 -22.47
C GLU A 108 25.56 31.34 -22.27
N PHE A 109 26.24 30.50 -21.48
CA PHE A 109 27.67 30.66 -21.23
C PHE A 109 28.53 30.27 -22.45
N VAL A 110 28.13 29.26 -23.19
CA VAL A 110 28.72 28.95 -24.50
C VAL A 110 28.01 29.76 -25.55
N GLU A 111 28.54 30.94 -25.88
CA GLU A 111 28.06 31.73 -27.01
C GLU A 111 28.17 30.91 -28.30
N ILE A 112 27.05 30.31 -28.71
CA ILE A 112 26.97 29.58 -29.97
C ILE A 112 26.74 30.62 -31.06
N PRO A 113 27.76 30.95 -31.86
CA PRO A 113 27.66 32.08 -32.84
C PRO A 113 26.64 31.85 -33.93
N TRP A 114 26.24 30.60 -34.18
CA TRP A 114 25.24 30.27 -35.21
C TRP A 114 23.80 30.52 -34.75
N LEU A 115 23.52 30.48 -33.42
CA LEU A 115 22.21 30.81 -32.87
C LEU A 115 21.91 32.31 -32.90
N LYS A 116 22.92 33.17 -32.82
CA LYS A 116 22.75 34.60 -32.98
C LYS A 116 22.33 35.02 -34.41
N GLY A 117 22.60 34.19 -35.40
CA GLY A 117 22.16 34.37 -36.77
C GLY A 117 20.73 33.93 -37.06
N LEU A 118 20.05 33.21 -36.12
CA LEU A 118 18.68 32.74 -36.24
C LEU A 118 17.65 33.67 -35.59
N PHE A 119 18.08 34.56 -34.75
CA PHE A 119 17.31 35.61 -34.12
C PHE A 119 17.80 36.98 -34.65
#